data_f24d41056bb484e2bd362ad6fc8b2f3f
#
_entry.id   f24d41056bb484e2bd362ad6fc8b2f3f
#
_cell.length_a   1.000
_cell.length_b   1.000
_cell.length_c   1.000
_cell.angle_alpha   90.00
_cell.angle_beta   90.00
_cell.angle_gamma   90.00
#
_symmetry.space_group_name_H-M   'P 1'
#
loop_
_entity.id
_entity.type
_entity.pdbx_description
1 polymer ?
#
loop_
_entity_poly.entity_id
_entity_poly.type
_entity_poly.pdbx_seq_one_letter_code
_entity_poly.pdbx_strand_id
1 'polypeptide(L)'
;MTEESLYDVWWEYKGEGEQGMEDDHLPHWRRVLRFIPVEDLSESNVLDFGCNQGGFLRLLYEERPFKQGIGTDLARQSIEVANSRKGHLPIQYLATSMPEQYEHYFDYAFSLAVIYLLPDLDDHAIKIKGVLKPGGVYYATFVDYSGNPSLPNIRDRINSNAALPMQEHTIDSVANAFLKEGFKIGIRRMTPADFVDVSSGKKWFNTIEDHLQYVYEQAYLLRIVAPR
;
A
#
# COMPACT_ATOMS: atom_id res chain seq x y z
N MET A 1 17.96 -17.51 5.31
CA MET A 1 17.13 -16.36 5.70
C MET A 1 18.03 -15.13 5.65
N THR A 2 17.85 -14.25 4.67
CA THR A 2 18.54 -12.96 4.63
C THR A 2 17.97 -12.12 5.76
N GLU A 3 18.83 -11.55 6.62
CA GLU A 3 18.42 -10.55 7.61
C GLU A 3 17.62 -9.46 6.89
N GLU A 4 16.39 -9.19 7.35
CA GLU A 4 15.60 -8.08 6.84
C GLU A 4 16.34 -6.78 7.15
N SER A 5 16.60 -5.98 6.12
CA SER A 5 17.25 -4.69 6.28
C SER A 5 16.24 -3.68 6.81
N LEU A 6 16.06 -3.65 8.13
CA LEU A 6 15.24 -2.64 8.80
C LEU A 6 15.89 -1.26 8.69
N TYR A 7 15.07 -0.23 8.55
CA TYR A 7 15.50 1.17 8.56
C TYR A 7 14.69 1.99 9.58
N ASP A 8 15.07 3.23 9.82
CA ASP A 8 14.42 4.03 10.87
C ASP A 8 13.11 4.64 10.40
N VAL A 9 13.14 5.40 9.29
CA VAL A 9 11.98 6.04 8.66
C VAL A 9 12.01 5.81 7.16
N TRP A 10 10.85 5.71 6.53
CA TRP A 10 10.79 5.54 5.09
C TRP A 10 11.10 6.84 4.33
N TRP A 11 10.63 8.00 4.82
CA TRP A 11 10.75 9.29 4.15
C TRP A 11 11.56 10.27 4.98
N GLU A 12 12.74 10.66 4.47
CA GLU A 12 13.72 11.50 5.18
C GLU A 12 13.65 12.98 4.80
N TYR A 13 12.62 13.44 4.08
CA TYR A 13 12.53 14.81 3.61
C TYR A 13 12.52 15.81 4.77
N LYS A 14 13.54 16.69 4.79
CA LYS A 14 13.70 17.71 5.84
C LYS A 14 12.55 18.73 5.80
N GLY A 15 11.70 18.72 6.82
CA GLY A 15 10.64 19.69 7.05
C GLY A 15 9.21 19.16 6.96
N GLU A 16 8.96 18.08 6.26
CA GLU A 16 7.60 17.49 6.17
C GLU A 16 7.57 16.07 6.75
N GLY A 17 8.66 15.28 6.64
CA GLY A 17 8.80 13.93 7.20
C GLY A 17 7.57 13.04 6.99
N GLU A 18 7.48 11.97 7.76
CA GLU A 18 6.29 11.10 7.76
C GLU A 18 5.11 11.69 8.55
N GLN A 19 5.30 12.78 9.29
CA GLN A 19 4.31 13.30 10.22
C GLN A 19 3.06 13.85 9.52
N GLY A 20 3.20 14.43 8.32
CA GLY A 20 2.07 14.93 7.50
C GLY A 20 1.47 13.88 6.57
N MET A 21 2.12 12.73 6.38
CA MET A 21 1.68 11.72 5.41
C MET A 21 0.30 11.14 5.69
N GLU A 22 -0.05 10.97 6.96
CA GLU A 22 -1.36 10.41 7.33
C GLU A 22 -2.49 11.31 6.82
N ASP A 23 -2.38 12.62 7.03
CA ASP A 23 -3.38 13.60 6.57
C ASP A 23 -3.45 13.66 5.05
N ASP A 24 -2.30 13.61 4.37
CA ASP A 24 -2.21 13.62 2.90
C ASP A 24 -2.81 12.33 2.29
N HIS A 25 -2.66 11.19 2.96
CA HIS A 25 -3.17 9.89 2.49
C HIS A 25 -4.64 9.63 2.84
N LEU A 26 -5.21 10.31 3.81
CA LEU A 26 -6.57 10.08 4.29
C LEU A 26 -7.63 10.13 3.16
N PRO A 27 -7.63 11.12 2.22
CA PRO A 27 -8.56 11.14 1.10
C PRO A 27 -8.39 9.94 0.17
N HIS A 28 -7.14 9.49 -0.03
CA HIS A 28 -6.81 8.30 -0.83
C HIS A 28 -7.36 7.03 -0.18
N TRP A 29 -7.12 6.81 1.11
CA TRP A 29 -7.62 5.65 1.85
C TRP A 29 -9.14 5.57 1.85
N ARG A 30 -9.84 6.69 2.11
CA ARG A 30 -11.31 6.74 2.01
C ARG A 30 -11.83 6.42 0.62
N ARG A 31 -11.09 6.82 -0.44
CA ARG A 31 -11.44 6.44 -1.81
C ARG A 31 -11.28 4.93 -2.02
N VAL A 32 -10.20 4.32 -1.53
CA VAL A 32 -10.00 2.86 -1.57
C VAL A 32 -11.16 2.16 -0.88
N LEU A 33 -11.52 2.56 0.33
CA LEU A 33 -12.61 1.94 1.10
C LEU A 33 -13.96 2.01 0.39
N ARG A 34 -14.26 3.10 -0.34
CA ARG A 34 -15.48 3.19 -1.15
C ARG A 34 -15.54 2.19 -2.30
N PHE A 35 -14.38 1.71 -2.77
CA PHE A 35 -14.30 0.74 -3.87
C PHE A 35 -14.29 -0.71 -3.41
N ILE A 36 -14.10 -0.97 -2.13
CA ILE A 36 -14.08 -2.30 -1.54
C ILE A 36 -15.51 -2.71 -1.18
N PRO A 37 -16.07 -3.79 -1.78
CA PRO A 37 -17.48 -4.16 -1.62
C PRO A 37 -17.77 -4.85 -0.28
N VAL A 38 -16.81 -4.96 0.62
CA VAL A 38 -16.99 -5.64 1.92
C VAL A 38 -17.39 -4.60 2.95
N GLU A 39 -18.59 -4.71 3.50
CA GLU A 39 -19.14 -3.80 4.50
C GLU A 39 -18.89 -4.25 5.94
N ASP A 40 -18.84 -5.56 6.18
CA ASP A 40 -18.63 -6.16 7.49
C ASP A 40 -17.31 -6.93 7.54
N LEU A 41 -16.42 -6.53 8.46
CA LEU A 41 -15.13 -7.16 8.74
C LEU A 41 -15.05 -7.71 10.17
N SER A 42 -16.14 -7.68 10.96
CA SER A 42 -16.13 -7.96 12.40
C SER A 42 -15.53 -9.32 12.79
N GLU A 43 -15.63 -10.32 11.92
CA GLU A 43 -15.05 -11.66 12.12
C GLU A 43 -13.72 -11.86 11.38
N SER A 44 -13.20 -10.81 10.72
CA SER A 44 -12.05 -10.90 9.82
C SER A 44 -10.74 -10.54 10.50
N ASN A 45 -9.69 -11.26 10.16
CA ASN A 45 -8.30 -10.87 10.43
C ASN A 45 -7.75 -10.10 9.23
N VAL A 46 -7.14 -8.96 9.49
CA VAL A 46 -6.71 -8.01 8.46
C VAL A 46 -5.21 -7.75 8.55
N LEU A 47 -4.51 -7.79 7.40
CA LEU A 47 -3.11 -7.38 7.25
C LEU A 47 -3.03 -6.02 6.54
N ASP A 48 -2.16 -5.14 7.01
CA ASP A 48 -1.69 -3.94 6.30
C ASP A 48 -0.19 -4.06 6.06
N PHE A 49 0.20 -4.36 4.84
CA PHE A 49 1.59 -4.52 4.43
C PHE A 49 2.17 -3.18 3.97
N GLY A 50 3.22 -2.70 4.63
CA GLY A 50 3.76 -1.35 4.45
C GLY A 50 2.89 -0.32 5.18
N CYS A 51 2.56 -0.59 6.45
CA CYS A 51 1.59 0.19 7.22
C CYS A 51 2.10 1.55 7.70
N ASN A 52 3.40 1.86 7.56
CA ASN A 52 4.02 3.07 8.07
C ASN A 52 3.59 3.36 9.53
N GLN A 53 3.10 4.54 9.86
CA GLN A 53 2.62 4.94 11.20
C GLN A 53 1.21 4.41 11.53
N GLY A 54 0.69 3.44 10.76
CA GLY A 54 -0.51 2.67 11.07
C GLY A 54 -1.85 3.39 10.87
N GLY A 55 -1.87 4.51 10.15
CA GLY A 55 -3.07 5.33 9.96
C GLY A 55 -4.20 4.59 9.25
N PHE A 56 -3.87 3.79 8.22
CA PHE A 56 -4.89 3.08 7.46
C PHE A 56 -5.67 2.05 8.29
N LEU A 57 -4.99 1.22 9.09
CA LEU A 57 -5.70 0.24 9.94
C LEU A 57 -6.58 0.92 11.00
N ARG A 58 -6.16 2.06 11.56
CA ARG A 58 -7.00 2.81 12.50
C ARG A 58 -8.25 3.35 11.80
N LEU A 59 -8.10 3.96 10.63
CA LEU A 59 -9.24 4.41 9.81
C LEU A 59 -10.16 3.26 9.41
N LEU A 60 -9.58 2.14 8.95
CA LEU A 60 -10.37 0.96 8.57
C LEU A 60 -11.21 0.45 9.74
N TYR A 61 -10.62 0.36 10.94
CA TYR A 61 -11.35 -0.07 12.13
C TYR A 61 -12.46 0.90 12.52
N GLU A 62 -12.24 2.20 12.39
CA GLU A 62 -13.25 3.22 12.66
C GLU A 62 -14.46 3.11 11.72
N GLU A 63 -14.21 2.89 10.43
CA GLU A 63 -15.26 2.81 9.42
C GLU A 63 -15.89 1.39 9.31
N ARG A 64 -15.11 0.34 9.54
CA ARG A 64 -15.47 -1.08 9.40
C ARG A 64 -14.71 -1.91 10.43
N PRO A 65 -15.21 -2.04 11.65
CA PRO A 65 -14.55 -2.83 12.70
C PRO A 65 -14.21 -4.24 12.23
N PHE A 66 -13.03 -4.72 12.63
CA PHE A 66 -12.53 -6.07 12.32
C PHE A 66 -12.09 -6.78 13.60
N LYS A 67 -11.93 -8.12 13.53
CA LYS A 67 -11.57 -8.95 14.68
C LYS A 67 -10.15 -8.67 15.18
N GLN A 68 -9.18 -8.67 14.26
CA GLN A 68 -7.78 -8.38 14.55
C GLN A 68 -7.10 -7.75 13.33
N GLY A 69 -6.28 -6.73 13.56
CA GLY A 69 -5.43 -6.10 12.56
C GLY A 69 -3.95 -6.30 12.86
N ILE A 70 -3.17 -6.64 11.84
CA ILE A 70 -1.71 -6.68 11.90
C ILE A 70 -1.18 -5.70 10.84
N GLY A 71 -0.38 -4.72 11.28
CA GLY A 71 0.35 -3.84 10.36
C GLY A 71 1.83 -4.23 10.36
N THR A 72 2.45 -4.30 9.18
CA THR A 72 3.88 -4.57 9.05
C THR A 72 4.57 -3.50 8.24
N ASP A 73 5.77 -3.10 8.67
CA ASP A 73 6.63 -2.16 7.95
C ASP A 73 8.10 -2.41 8.33
N LEU A 74 9.04 -2.04 7.46
CA LEU A 74 10.47 -2.11 7.75
C LEU A 74 10.99 -0.89 8.53
N ALA A 75 10.20 0.19 8.61
CA ALA A 75 10.54 1.45 9.30
C ALA A 75 10.29 1.34 10.81
N ARG A 76 11.35 1.09 11.60
CA ARG A 76 11.24 0.84 13.05
C ARG A 76 10.59 1.99 13.82
N GLN A 77 11.00 3.22 13.57
CA GLN A 77 10.44 4.39 14.26
C GLN A 77 8.98 4.62 13.88
N SER A 78 8.61 4.37 12.62
CA SER A 78 7.22 4.45 12.18
C SER A 78 6.35 3.41 12.91
N ILE A 79 6.87 2.19 13.12
CA ILE A 79 6.18 1.15 13.90
C ILE A 79 6.05 1.52 15.38
N GLU A 80 7.05 2.14 16.00
CA GLU A 80 6.97 2.66 17.37
C GLU A 80 5.84 3.71 17.48
N VAL A 81 5.78 4.65 16.54
CA VAL A 81 4.72 5.65 16.47
C VAL A 81 3.35 4.98 16.27
N ALA A 82 3.24 4.02 15.34
CA ALA A 82 2.00 3.28 15.10
C ALA A 82 1.49 2.60 16.38
N ASN A 83 2.37 1.91 17.11
CA ASN A 83 2.03 1.26 18.37
C ASN A 83 1.63 2.26 19.48
N SER A 84 2.23 3.45 19.52
CA SER A 84 1.85 4.50 20.48
C SER A 84 0.46 5.09 20.21
N ARG A 85 0.02 5.09 18.93
CA ARG A 85 -1.24 5.69 18.47
C ARG A 85 -2.43 4.73 18.43
N LYS A 86 -2.22 3.42 18.51
CA LYS A 86 -3.31 2.43 18.34
C LYS A 86 -4.33 2.41 19.49
N GLY A 87 -3.98 2.94 20.67
CA GLY A 87 -4.84 2.90 21.84
C GLY A 87 -5.27 1.48 22.23
N HIS A 88 -6.58 1.27 22.39
CA HIS A 88 -7.18 -0.02 22.73
C HIS A 88 -7.69 -0.81 21.51
N LEU A 89 -7.36 -0.37 20.31
CA LEU A 89 -7.78 -1.07 19.11
C LEU A 89 -7.15 -2.47 19.03
N PRO A 90 -7.84 -3.48 18.48
CA PRO A 90 -7.32 -4.84 18.31
C PRO A 90 -6.30 -4.90 17.17
N ILE A 91 -5.27 -4.06 17.25
CA ILE A 91 -4.24 -3.90 16.22
C ILE A 91 -2.87 -4.12 16.85
N GLN A 92 -2.00 -4.82 16.12
CA GLN A 92 -0.58 -4.94 16.43
C GLN A 92 0.24 -4.45 15.24
N TYR A 93 1.30 -3.68 15.50
CA TYR A 93 2.23 -3.23 14.48
C TYR A 93 3.60 -3.86 14.71
N LEU A 94 4.21 -4.40 13.65
CA LEU A 94 5.45 -5.18 13.69
C LEU A 94 6.47 -4.63 12.70
N ALA A 95 7.73 -4.50 13.13
CA ALA A 95 8.84 -4.10 12.26
C ALA A 95 9.36 -5.34 11.50
N THR A 96 8.72 -5.69 10.40
CA THR A 96 9.06 -6.83 9.53
C THR A 96 8.42 -6.68 8.15
N SER A 97 8.99 -7.33 7.15
CA SER A 97 8.39 -7.40 5.81
C SER A 97 7.25 -8.41 5.74
N MET A 98 7.29 -9.48 6.55
CA MET A 98 6.24 -10.49 6.59
C MET A 98 6.34 -11.32 7.88
N PRO A 99 5.27 -11.35 8.67
CA PRO A 99 5.24 -12.19 9.86
C PRO A 99 4.94 -13.65 9.47
N GLU A 100 5.96 -14.48 9.29
CA GLU A 100 5.84 -15.90 8.89
C GLU A 100 4.94 -16.72 9.83
N GLN A 101 4.78 -16.30 11.08
CA GLN A 101 3.88 -16.93 12.05
C GLN A 101 2.40 -16.85 11.70
N TYR A 102 2.03 -16.01 10.72
CA TYR A 102 0.64 -15.81 10.31
C TYR A 102 0.27 -16.58 9.03
N GLU A 103 0.74 -17.83 8.92
CA GLU A 103 0.40 -18.69 7.78
C GLU A 103 -1.14 -18.88 7.68
N HIS A 104 -1.69 -18.59 6.51
CA HIS A 104 -3.12 -18.71 6.19
C HIS A 104 -4.06 -18.09 7.24
N TYR A 105 -3.67 -16.93 7.76
CA TYR A 105 -4.35 -16.30 8.88
C TYR A 105 -5.33 -15.19 8.46
N PHE A 106 -5.00 -14.44 7.41
CA PHE A 106 -5.75 -13.25 7.03
C PHE A 106 -6.87 -13.54 6.05
N ASP A 107 -8.04 -12.95 6.34
CA ASP A 107 -9.18 -12.91 5.43
C ASP A 107 -8.98 -11.82 4.37
N TYR A 108 -8.40 -10.69 4.79
CA TYR A 108 -8.09 -9.55 3.94
C TYR A 108 -6.67 -9.04 4.20
N ALA A 109 -5.99 -8.66 3.13
CA ALA A 109 -4.73 -7.96 3.20
C ALA A 109 -4.80 -6.67 2.37
N PHE A 110 -4.07 -5.66 2.78
CA PHE A 110 -3.96 -4.37 2.13
C PHE A 110 -2.50 -4.00 1.91
N SER A 111 -2.22 -3.28 0.81
CA SER A 111 -0.94 -2.62 0.59
C SER A 111 -1.18 -1.36 -0.24
N LEU A 112 -1.13 -0.21 0.42
CA LEU A 112 -1.52 1.05 -0.17
C LEU A 112 -0.28 1.92 -0.42
N ALA A 113 0.04 2.14 -1.70
CA ALA A 113 1.22 2.88 -2.15
C ALA A 113 2.57 2.27 -1.70
N VAL A 114 2.73 0.93 -1.83
CA VAL A 114 3.95 0.20 -1.43
C VAL A 114 4.59 -0.58 -2.57
N ILE A 115 3.79 -1.16 -3.49
CA ILE A 115 4.27 -2.09 -4.53
C ILE A 115 5.46 -1.52 -5.33
N TYR A 116 5.47 -0.23 -5.59
CA TYR A 116 6.55 0.43 -6.34
C TYR A 116 7.91 0.46 -5.61
N LEU A 117 7.97 0.05 -4.34
CA LEU A 117 9.20 -0.09 -3.56
C LEU A 117 9.71 -1.53 -3.48
N LEU A 118 8.92 -2.51 -3.92
CA LEU A 118 9.25 -3.93 -3.80
C LEU A 118 10.18 -4.37 -4.94
N PRO A 119 11.40 -4.83 -4.66
CA PRO A 119 12.32 -5.23 -5.72
C PRO A 119 11.92 -6.55 -6.41
N ASP A 120 11.24 -7.45 -5.71
CA ASP A 120 10.84 -8.78 -6.17
C ASP A 120 9.34 -9.01 -6.00
N LEU A 121 8.61 -8.90 -7.11
CA LEU A 121 7.15 -9.09 -7.13
C LEU A 121 6.75 -10.56 -7.01
N ASP A 122 7.57 -11.50 -7.51
CA ASP A 122 7.27 -12.92 -7.43
C ASP A 122 7.41 -13.39 -5.96
N ASP A 123 8.47 -12.98 -5.25
CA ASP A 123 8.62 -13.24 -3.81
C ASP A 123 7.47 -12.64 -3.01
N HIS A 124 7.08 -11.40 -3.33
CA HIS A 124 5.93 -10.75 -2.67
C HIS A 124 4.62 -11.51 -2.89
N ALA A 125 4.36 -11.98 -4.11
CA ALA A 125 3.16 -12.77 -4.40
C ALA A 125 3.13 -14.10 -3.62
N ILE A 126 4.29 -14.79 -3.50
CA ILE A 126 4.44 -16.01 -2.69
C ILE A 126 4.14 -15.71 -1.22
N LYS A 127 4.70 -14.64 -0.65
CA LYS A 127 4.48 -14.23 0.74
C LYS A 127 3.01 -13.91 1.01
N ILE A 128 2.37 -13.12 0.16
CA ILE A 128 0.94 -12.81 0.28
C ILE A 128 0.07 -14.06 0.21
N LYS A 129 0.42 -15.03 -0.67
CA LYS A 129 -0.27 -16.32 -0.74
C LYS A 129 -0.14 -17.11 0.56
N GLY A 130 1.06 -17.13 1.15
CA GLY A 130 1.33 -17.86 2.39
C GLY A 130 0.54 -17.35 3.59
N VAL A 131 0.28 -16.05 3.68
CA VAL A 131 -0.40 -15.45 4.84
C VAL A 131 -1.92 -15.33 4.66
N LEU A 132 -2.43 -15.33 3.43
CA LEU A 132 -3.87 -15.32 3.16
C LEU A 132 -4.50 -16.69 3.36
N LYS A 133 -5.69 -16.72 3.93
CA LYS A 133 -6.57 -17.90 3.89
C LYS A 133 -6.89 -18.27 2.44
N PRO A 134 -7.18 -19.55 2.15
CA PRO A 134 -7.76 -19.95 0.86
C PRO A 134 -9.01 -19.10 0.54
N GLY A 135 -8.99 -18.42 -0.60
CA GLY A 135 -10.04 -17.48 -1.01
C GLY A 135 -9.98 -16.09 -0.35
N GLY A 136 -9.00 -15.84 0.52
CA GLY A 136 -8.73 -14.51 1.09
C GLY A 136 -8.41 -13.48 0.01
N VAL A 137 -8.56 -12.19 0.33
CA VAL A 137 -8.47 -11.11 -0.67
C VAL A 137 -7.38 -10.11 -0.29
N TYR A 138 -6.49 -9.86 -1.22
CA TYR A 138 -5.51 -8.79 -1.13
C TYR A 138 -5.93 -7.59 -2.00
N TYR A 139 -6.00 -6.42 -1.39
CA TYR A 139 -6.24 -5.15 -2.07
C TYR A 139 -4.95 -4.33 -2.11
N ALA A 140 -4.52 -3.94 -3.29
CA ALA A 140 -3.31 -3.15 -3.45
C ALA A 140 -3.54 -1.95 -4.36
N THR A 141 -2.96 -0.81 -4.02
CA THR A 141 -2.91 0.33 -4.93
C THR A 141 -1.58 0.37 -5.64
N PHE A 142 -1.62 0.65 -6.92
CA PHE A 142 -0.45 0.75 -7.77
C PHE A 142 -0.61 1.87 -8.79
N VAL A 143 0.47 2.57 -9.07
CA VAL A 143 0.53 3.55 -10.15
C VAL A 143 1.52 3.06 -11.19
N ASP A 144 1.03 2.85 -12.41
CA ASP A 144 1.86 2.55 -13.56
C ASP A 144 2.31 3.85 -14.23
N TYR A 145 3.49 4.31 -13.88
CA TYR A 145 4.07 5.50 -14.47
C TYR A 145 4.71 5.27 -15.84
N SER A 146 4.68 4.04 -16.36
CA SER A 146 5.21 3.77 -17.70
C SER A 146 4.51 4.63 -18.73
N GLY A 147 5.29 5.32 -19.56
CA GLY A 147 4.74 6.28 -20.54
C GLY A 147 4.33 7.65 -19.97
N ASN A 148 4.48 7.92 -18.66
CA ASN A 148 4.31 9.28 -18.14
C ASN A 148 5.60 10.08 -18.31
N PRO A 149 5.59 11.24 -19.00
CA PRO A 149 6.80 12.05 -19.22
C PRO A 149 7.43 12.56 -17.93
N SER A 150 6.69 12.61 -16.83
CA SER A 150 7.19 13.03 -15.51
C SER A 150 7.86 11.89 -14.71
N LEU A 151 7.88 10.64 -15.21
CA LEU A 151 8.50 9.51 -14.49
C LEU A 151 9.92 9.79 -14.00
N PRO A 152 10.85 10.37 -14.80
CA PRO A 152 12.20 10.67 -14.31
C PRO A 152 12.19 11.60 -13.10
N ASN A 153 11.39 12.67 -13.12
CA ASN A 153 11.27 13.61 -12.00
C ASN A 153 10.69 12.95 -10.73
N ILE A 154 9.65 12.11 -10.90
CA ILE A 154 9.01 11.37 -9.81
C ILE A 154 10.01 10.41 -9.17
N ARG A 155 10.70 9.60 -9.99
CA ARG A 155 11.72 8.64 -9.53
C ARG A 155 12.86 9.32 -8.80
N ASP A 156 13.43 10.40 -9.37
CA ASP A 156 14.54 11.12 -8.76
C ASP A 156 14.14 11.72 -7.41
N ARG A 157 12.90 12.22 -7.30
CA ARG A 157 12.38 12.76 -6.06
C ARG A 157 12.16 11.66 -5.00
N ILE A 158 11.61 10.50 -5.37
CA ILE A 158 11.45 9.37 -4.45
C ILE A 158 12.83 8.90 -4.01
N ASN A 159 13.74 8.59 -4.93
CA ASN A 159 15.06 8.04 -4.62
C ASN A 159 15.96 8.99 -3.81
N SER A 160 15.70 10.30 -3.86
CA SER A 160 16.44 11.29 -3.07
C SER A 160 15.93 11.44 -1.63
N ASN A 161 14.76 10.90 -1.30
CA ASN A 161 14.12 11.14 -0.01
C ASN A 161 13.62 9.87 0.69
N ALA A 162 13.44 8.77 -0.04
CA ALA A 162 12.99 7.49 0.52
C ALA A 162 14.16 6.57 0.87
N ALA A 163 13.98 5.75 1.90
CA ALA A 163 14.96 4.74 2.32
C ALA A 163 15.15 3.61 1.28
N LEU A 164 14.12 3.36 0.46
CA LEU A 164 14.14 2.34 -0.59
C LEU A 164 13.95 3.00 -1.97
N PRO A 165 14.70 2.53 -3.00
CA PRO A 165 14.56 3.08 -4.34
C PRO A 165 13.25 2.65 -4.99
N MET A 166 12.67 3.55 -5.79
CA MET A 166 11.54 3.29 -6.64
C MET A 166 11.87 2.24 -7.70
N GLN A 167 11.01 1.24 -7.85
CA GLN A 167 11.05 0.24 -8.91
C GLN A 167 10.13 0.68 -10.08
N GLU A 168 10.55 0.41 -11.31
CA GLU A 168 9.77 0.75 -12.51
C GLU A 168 8.91 -0.44 -12.96
N HIS A 169 7.99 -0.85 -12.09
CA HIS A 169 7.02 -1.90 -12.43
C HIS A 169 5.93 -1.36 -13.35
N THR A 170 5.37 -2.26 -14.15
CA THR A 170 4.16 -2.02 -14.93
C THR A 170 2.98 -2.75 -14.32
N ILE A 171 1.76 -2.36 -14.67
CA ILE A 171 0.56 -3.09 -14.22
C ILE A 171 0.58 -4.55 -14.66
N ASP A 172 1.16 -4.83 -15.84
CA ASP A 172 1.32 -6.19 -16.35
C ASP A 172 2.30 -7.00 -15.50
N SER A 173 3.46 -6.42 -15.11
CA SER A 173 4.43 -7.12 -14.26
C SER A 173 3.84 -7.44 -12.88
N VAL A 174 3.12 -6.50 -12.29
CA VAL A 174 2.43 -6.71 -11.01
C VAL A 174 1.37 -7.81 -11.14
N ALA A 175 0.50 -7.75 -12.14
CA ALA A 175 -0.54 -8.75 -12.35
C ALA A 175 0.06 -10.15 -12.61
N ASN A 176 1.09 -10.24 -13.46
CA ASN A 176 1.70 -11.53 -13.82
C ASN A 176 2.35 -12.23 -12.63
N ALA A 177 2.97 -11.51 -11.69
CA ALA A 177 3.53 -12.12 -10.49
C ALA A 177 2.47 -12.88 -9.66
N PHE A 178 1.30 -12.28 -9.48
CA PHE A 178 0.21 -12.95 -8.76
C PHE A 178 -0.51 -14.02 -9.59
N LEU A 179 -0.66 -13.85 -10.91
CA LEU A 179 -1.25 -14.86 -11.79
C LEU A 179 -0.44 -16.16 -11.81
N LYS A 180 0.91 -16.09 -11.79
CA LYS A 180 1.79 -17.27 -11.68
C LYS A 180 1.52 -18.09 -10.43
N GLU A 181 1.14 -17.42 -9.32
CA GLU A 181 0.81 -18.05 -8.05
C GLU A 181 -0.63 -18.57 -7.97
N GLY A 182 -1.41 -18.44 -9.04
CA GLY A 182 -2.78 -18.95 -9.14
C GLY A 182 -3.85 -18.02 -8.58
N PHE A 183 -3.52 -16.76 -8.28
CA PHE A 183 -4.51 -15.78 -7.86
C PHE A 183 -5.48 -15.40 -9.00
N LYS A 184 -6.69 -14.99 -8.63
CA LYS A 184 -7.62 -14.31 -9.54
C LYS A 184 -7.54 -12.82 -9.32
N ILE A 185 -7.40 -12.04 -10.40
CA ILE A 185 -7.15 -10.60 -10.32
C ILE A 185 -8.27 -9.82 -10.99
N GLY A 186 -8.83 -8.86 -10.26
CA GLY A 186 -9.66 -7.79 -10.79
C GLY A 186 -8.92 -6.46 -10.66
N ILE A 187 -8.95 -5.64 -11.71
CA ILE A 187 -8.28 -4.33 -11.75
C ILE A 187 -9.29 -3.25 -12.05
N ARG A 188 -9.22 -2.13 -11.34
CA ARG A 188 -9.98 -0.93 -11.68
C ARG A 188 -9.09 0.31 -11.61
N ARG A 189 -9.41 1.31 -12.43
CA ARG A 189 -8.80 2.64 -12.30
C ARG A 189 -9.39 3.39 -11.12
N MET A 190 -8.54 4.15 -10.44
CA MET A 190 -8.92 4.99 -9.31
C MET A 190 -9.22 6.42 -9.77
N THR A 191 -10.12 6.57 -10.72
CA THR A 191 -10.50 7.90 -11.22
C THR A 191 -11.18 8.74 -10.13
N PRO A 192 -10.87 10.04 -10.02
CA PRO A 192 -11.56 10.93 -9.07
C PRO A 192 -13.03 11.13 -9.49
N ALA A 193 -13.89 11.36 -8.49
CA ALA A 193 -15.28 11.74 -8.72
C ALA A 193 -15.45 13.26 -8.90
N ASP A 194 -14.47 14.04 -8.38
CA ASP A 194 -14.51 15.50 -8.31
C ASP A 194 -13.35 16.12 -9.09
N PHE A 195 -13.25 17.45 -9.02
CA PHE A 195 -12.14 18.19 -9.61
C PHE A 195 -10.79 17.76 -9.05
N VAL A 196 -9.77 17.71 -9.92
CA VAL A 196 -8.39 17.45 -9.54
C VAL A 196 -7.74 18.78 -9.15
N ASP A 197 -7.21 18.87 -7.93
CA ASP A 197 -6.36 19.99 -7.54
C ASP A 197 -4.98 19.84 -8.19
N VAL A 198 -4.76 20.60 -9.24
CA VAL A 198 -3.48 20.61 -9.97
C VAL A 198 -2.41 21.51 -9.32
N SER A 199 -2.77 22.30 -8.30
CA SER A 199 -1.83 23.20 -7.61
C SER A 199 -0.82 22.43 -6.76
N SER A 200 -1.24 21.32 -6.14
CA SER A 200 -0.41 20.44 -5.33
C SER A 200 0.55 19.58 -6.16
N GLY A 201 0.19 19.26 -7.40
CA GLY A 201 0.95 18.39 -8.31
C GLY A 201 2.24 18.98 -8.87
N LYS A 202 2.44 20.30 -8.81
CA LYS A 202 3.60 21.01 -9.44
C LYS A 202 4.98 20.52 -9.01
N LYS A 203 5.10 19.92 -7.84
CA LYS A 203 6.36 19.37 -7.33
C LYS A 203 6.70 18.00 -7.95
N TRP A 204 5.72 17.27 -8.45
CA TRP A 204 5.84 15.89 -8.90
C TRP A 204 5.81 15.77 -10.42
N PHE A 205 4.97 16.58 -11.08
CA PHE A 205 4.70 16.50 -12.51
C PHE A 205 5.26 17.70 -13.26
N ASN A 206 5.80 17.46 -14.45
CA ASN A 206 6.37 18.50 -15.31
C ASN A 206 5.27 19.40 -15.90
N THR A 207 4.11 18.79 -16.20
CA THR A 207 2.95 19.48 -16.79
C THR A 207 1.65 19.09 -16.08
N ILE A 208 0.61 19.90 -16.26
CA ILE A 208 -0.74 19.57 -15.80
C ILE A 208 -1.25 18.30 -16.49
N GLU A 209 -0.93 18.12 -17.78
CA GLU A 209 -1.32 16.94 -18.54
C GLU A 209 -0.73 15.66 -17.96
N ASP A 210 0.56 15.65 -17.59
CA ASP A 210 1.18 14.51 -16.94
C ASP A 210 0.51 14.17 -15.60
N HIS A 211 0.07 15.20 -14.84
CA HIS A 211 -0.66 15.01 -13.61
C HIS A 211 -2.07 14.42 -13.87
N LEU A 212 -2.77 14.91 -14.89
CA LEU A 212 -4.08 14.37 -15.25
C LEU A 212 -3.98 12.93 -15.78
N GLN A 213 -2.95 12.62 -16.58
CA GLN A 213 -2.66 11.25 -17.00
C GLN A 213 -2.47 10.32 -15.81
N TYR A 214 -1.67 10.72 -14.80
CA TYR A 214 -1.52 9.96 -13.55
C TYR A 214 -2.87 9.70 -12.89
N VAL A 215 -3.67 10.75 -12.68
CA VAL A 215 -4.91 10.68 -11.89
C VAL A 215 -6.01 9.86 -12.60
N TYR A 216 -6.15 10.00 -13.91
CA TYR A 216 -7.26 9.38 -14.66
C TYR A 216 -6.90 8.03 -15.28
N GLU A 217 -5.63 7.79 -15.61
CA GLU A 217 -5.25 6.65 -16.44
C GLU A 217 -4.32 5.66 -15.73
N GLN A 218 -3.45 6.12 -14.83
CA GLN A 218 -2.32 5.35 -14.34
C GLN A 218 -2.48 4.84 -12.90
N ALA A 219 -3.43 5.35 -12.14
CA ALA A 219 -3.69 4.91 -10.77
C ALA A 219 -4.70 3.74 -10.74
N TYR A 220 -4.31 2.62 -10.13
CA TYR A 220 -5.09 1.39 -10.08
C TYR A 220 -5.34 0.91 -8.66
N LEU A 221 -6.50 0.28 -8.45
CA LEU A 221 -6.79 -0.61 -7.34
C LEU A 221 -6.92 -2.04 -7.88
N LEU A 222 -6.10 -2.93 -7.34
CA LEU A 222 -6.14 -4.35 -7.63
C LEU A 222 -6.92 -5.07 -6.52
N ARG A 223 -7.78 -6.02 -6.93
CA ARG A 223 -8.41 -7.00 -6.08
C ARG A 223 -7.87 -8.38 -6.45
N ILE A 224 -7.09 -8.95 -5.58
CA ILE A 224 -6.30 -10.17 -5.82
C ILE A 224 -6.82 -11.24 -4.87
N VAL A 225 -7.43 -12.29 -5.40
CA VAL A 225 -8.08 -13.36 -4.62
C VAL A 225 -7.22 -14.60 -4.60
N ALA A 226 -6.85 -15.07 -3.42
CA ALA A 226 -6.05 -16.28 -3.22
C ALA A 226 -6.75 -17.53 -3.77
N PRO A 227 -6.00 -18.51 -4.29
CA PRO A 227 -6.57 -19.80 -4.69
C PRO A 227 -7.28 -20.48 -3.51
N ARG A 228 -8.28 -21.34 -3.81
CA ARG A 228 -9.01 -22.14 -2.82
C ARG A 228 -8.31 -23.47 -2.56
#